data_544cc6ee4ff7702bbeb8e25f7bec5986
#
_entry.id   544cc6ee4ff7702bbeb8e25f7bec5986
#
_cell.length_a   1.000
_cell.length_b   1.000
_cell.length_c   1.000
_cell.angle_alpha   90.00
_cell.angle_beta   90.00
_cell.angle_gamma   90.00
#
_symmetry.space_group_name_H-M   'P 1'
#
loop_
_entity.id
_entity.type
_entity.pdbx_description
1 polymer ?
#
loop_
_entity_poly.entity_id
_entity_poly.type
_entity_poly.pdbx_seq_one_letter_code
_entity_poly.pdbx_strand_id
1 'polypeptide(L)'
;MAKLRAEECRAFIQAVTEKAAEMGVPVSVAIVGPEGHLIALERMDDAGFITPDTARAKAFTVAAFRSMSPRFADGLVIQQWFKERNPQMLMNAAVLTNGQVVASGGCAPVFKGAEMVGAYGISGATGDQDEEIGRYAREKVGWIHMAEHDTTPESVKRHVNEIYAKVGLGDRSL
;
A
#
# COMPACT_ATOMS: atom_id res chain seq x y z
N MET A 1 20.74 -3.33 9.64
CA MET A 1 19.43 -2.71 9.32
C MET A 1 19.22 -2.76 7.81
N ALA A 2 18.24 -3.50 7.35
CA ALA A 2 17.94 -3.64 5.93
C ALA A 2 17.38 -2.30 5.40
N LYS A 3 17.72 -1.96 4.15
CA LYS A 3 17.24 -0.73 3.49
C LYS A 3 16.79 -1.05 2.07
N LEU A 4 15.84 -0.27 1.56
CA LEU A 4 15.56 -0.21 0.14
C LEU A 4 16.67 0.55 -0.57
N ARG A 5 17.22 -0.05 -1.62
CA ARG A 5 18.26 0.55 -2.45
C ARG A 5 17.62 1.24 -3.64
N ALA A 6 18.23 2.31 -4.12
CA ALA A 6 17.70 3.07 -5.24
C ALA A 6 17.54 2.21 -6.52
N GLU A 7 18.43 1.25 -6.74
CA GLU A 7 18.33 0.33 -7.89
C GLU A 7 17.12 -0.62 -7.77
N GLU A 8 16.79 -1.09 -6.56
CA GLU A 8 15.60 -1.92 -6.31
C GLU A 8 14.32 -1.11 -6.57
N CYS A 9 14.32 0.15 -6.14
CA CYS A 9 13.20 1.07 -6.41
C CYS A 9 13.02 1.31 -7.92
N ARG A 10 14.11 1.52 -8.66
CA ARG A 10 14.04 1.69 -10.12
C ARG A 10 13.51 0.45 -10.82
N ALA A 11 13.93 -0.75 -10.41
CA ALA A 11 13.43 -2.00 -10.96
C ALA A 11 11.91 -2.15 -10.74
N PHE A 12 11.43 -1.82 -9.54
CA PHE A 12 9.99 -1.83 -9.25
C PHE A 12 9.23 -0.80 -10.08
N ILE A 13 9.72 0.44 -10.17
CA ILE A 13 9.12 1.49 -10.99
C ILE A 13 9.03 1.06 -12.46
N GLN A 14 10.08 0.46 -13.00
CA GLN A 14 10.07 -0.07 -14.37
C GLN A 14 8.98 -1.13 -14.56
N ALA A 15 8.84 -2.07 -13.63
CA ALA A 15 7.81 -3.09 -13.68
C ALA A 15 6.39 -2.49 -13.62
N VAL A 16 6.18 -1.46 -12.79
CA VAL A 16 4.92 -0.71 -12.73
C VAL A 16 4.60 -0.04 -14.05
N THR A 17 5.54 0.70 -14.62
CA THR A 17 5.32 1.46 -15.86
C THR A 17 5.12 0.55 -17.08
N GLU A 18 5.82 -0.59 -17.14
CA GLU A 18 5.58 -1.61 -18.17
C GLU A 18 4.16 -2.17 -18.10
N LYS A 19 3.71 -2.56 -16.92
CA LYS A 19 2.36 -3.12 -16.75
C LYS A 19 1.28 -2.07 -17.02
N ALA A 20 1.46 -0.86 -16.53
CA ALA A 20 0.54 0.25 -16.77
C ALA A 20 0.42 0.57 -18.27
N ALA A 21 1.54 0.59 -19.00
CA ALA A 21 1.55 0.79 -20.45
C ALA A 21 0.83 -0.35 -21.19
N GLU A 22 1.04 -1.60 -20.79
CA GLU A 22 0.32 -2.77 -21.33
C GLU A 22 -1.20 -2.62 -21.13
N MET A 23 -1.62 -2.13 -19.98
CA MET A 23 -3.04 -1.91 -19.67
C MET A 23 -3.60 -0.61 -20.29
N GLY A 24 -2.76 0.24 -20.85
CA GLY A 24 -3.18 1.53 -21.43
C GLY A 24 -3.61 2.57 -20.39
N VAL A 25 -3.10 2.49 -19.18
CA VAL A 25 -3.43 3.39 -18.07
C VAL A 25 -2.17 4.11 -17.55
N PRO A 26 -2.00 5.42 -17.79
CA PRO A 26 -0.85 6.15 -17.27
C PRO A 26 -0.98 6.37 -15.77
N VAL A 27 0.07 6.05 -15.02
CA VAL A 27 0.10 6.14 -13.56
C VAL A 27 1.32 6.89 -13.05
N SER A 28 1.27 7.30 -11.78
CA SER A 28 2.42 7.64 -10.97
C SER A 28 2.68 6.55 -9.94
N VAL A 29 3.95 6.36 -9.61
CA VAL A 29 4.40 5.41 -8.59
C VAL A 29 5.36 6.10 -7.64
N ALA A 30 5.14 5.91 -6.34
CA ALA A 30 5.99 6.44 -5.28
C ALA A 30 6.45 5.31 -4.36
N ILE A 31 7.67 5.41 -3.86
CA ILE A 31 8.26 4.49 -2.89
C ILE A 31 8.79 5.33 -1.73
N VAL A 32 8.40 4.96 -0.51
CA VAL A 32 8.83 5.61 0.72
C VAL A 32 9.59 4.63 1.61
N GLY A 33 10.42 5.15 2.50
CA GLY A 33 11.05 4.39 3.58
C GLY A 33 10.04 3.99 4.67
N PRO A 34 10.45 3.21 5.67
CA PRO A 34 9.57 2.73 6.73
C PRO A 34 8.99 3.84 7.60
N GLU A 35 9.62 5.01 7.63
CA GLU A 35 9.15 6.23 8.30
C GLU A 35 8.33 7.16 7.42
N GLY A 36 8.03 6.76 6.17
CA GLY A 36 7.19 7.50 5.24
C GLY A 36 7.91 8.55 4.38
N HIS A 37 9.25 8.67 4.49
CA HIS A 37 10.01 9.60 3.66
C HIS A 37 10.21 9.07 2.23
N LEU A 38 10.06 9.95 1.26
CA LEU A 38 10.17 9.61 -0.16
C LEU A 38 11.58 9.13 -0.51
N ILE A 39 11.66 7.98 -1.21
CA ILE A 39 12.89 7.43 -1.79
C ILE A 39 12.91 7.66 -3.29
N ALA A 40 11.81 7.32 -3.98
CA ALA A 40 11.69 7.43 -5.42
C ALA A 40 10.25 7.73 -5.84
N LEU A 41 10.10 8.47 -6.92
CA LEU A 41 8.81 8.79 -7.52
C LEU A 41 8.97 8.96 -9.02
N GLU A 42 8.05 8.40 -9.78
CA GLU A 42 7.95 8.62 -11.22
C GLU A 42 6.49 8.86 -11.61
N ARG A 43 6.29 9.85 -12.45
CA ARG A 43 5.03 10.11 -13.13
C ARG A 43 5.19 9.73 -14.59
N MET A 44 4.36 8.80 -15.08
CA MET A 44 4.30 8.50 -16.51
C MET A 44 3.78 9.71 -17.30
N ASP A 45 4.19 9.79 -18.56
CA ASP A 45 3.58 10.72 -19.50
C ASP A 45 2.06 10.52 -19.52
N ASP A 46 1.33 11.61 -19.62
CA ASP A 46 -0.15 11.65 -19.62
C ASP A 46 -0.84 11.25 -18.30
N ALA A 47 -0.12 10.85 -17.27
CA ALA A 47 -0.72 10.69 -15.95
C ALA A 47 -1.18 12.03 -15.37
N GLY A 48 -2.34 12.04 -14.72
CA GLY A 48 -2.91 13.26 -14.12
C GLY A 48 -1.94 13.95 -13.16
N PHE A 49 -1.88 15.28 -13.17
CA PHE A 49 -0.88 16.02 -12.38
C PHE A 49 -1.00 15.83 -10.85
N ILE A 50 -2.15 15.37 -10.36
CA ILE A 50 -2.37 15.05 -8.94
C ILE A 50 -1.83 13.65 -8.56
N THR A 51 -1.62 12.77 -9.54
CA THR A 51 -1.30 11.36 -9.25
C THR A 51 0.03 11.15 -8.53
N PRO A 52 1.09 11.96 -8.71
CA PRO A 52 2.29 11.86 -7.89
C PRO A 52 2.03 12.05 -6.40
N ASP A 53 1.21 13.05 -6.05
CA ASP A 53 0.86 13.34 -4.66
C ASP A 53 0.01 12.21 -4.06
N THR A 54 -0.96 11.71 -4.83
CA THR A 54 -1.81 10.60 -4.39
C THR A 54 -1.01 9.30 -4.24
N ALA A 55 -0.12 8.99 -5.16
CA ALA A 55 0.76 7.81 -5.07
C ALA A 55 1.64 7.87 -3.82
N ARG A 56 2.25 9.03 -3.55
CA ARG A 56 3.05 9.25 -2.35
C ARG A 56 2.22 9.13 -1.07
N ALA A 57 1.02 9.72 -1.05
CA ALA A 57 0.12 9.64 0.10
C ALA A 57 -0.33 8.19 0.38
N LYS A 58 -0.63 7.41 -0.64
CA LYS A 58 -0.90 5.96 -0.51
C LYS A 58 0.26 5.21 0.12
N ALA A 59 1.48 5.43 -0.36
CA ALA A 59 2.69 4.82 0.20
C ALA A 59 2.92 5.22 1.66
N PHE A 60 2.79 6.51 1.97
CA PHE A 60 2.88 7.03 3.34
C PHE A 60 1.85 6.38 4.27
N THR A 61 0.60 6.27 3.81
CA THR A 61 -0.49 5.67 4.60
C THR A 61 -0.16 4.25 5.01
N VAL A 62 0.32 3.44 4.07
CA VAL A 62 0.70 2.05 4.36
C VAL A 62 1.88 2.00 5.35
N ALA A 63 2.93 2.79 5.14
CA ALA A 63 4.07 2.84 6.05
C ALA A 63 3.63 3.23 7.47
N ALA A 64 2.79 4.27 7.60
CA ALA A 64 2.31 4.78 8.88
C ALA A 64 1.45 3.75 9.63
N PHE A 65 0.41 3.20 8.98
CA PHE A 65 -0.50 2.28 9.66
C PHE A 65 0.10 0.90 9.87
N ARG A 66 0.89 0.38 8.94
CA ARG A 66 1.60 -0.89 9.12
C ARG A 66 2.57 -0.86 10.28
N SER A 67 3.25 0.27 10.52
CA SER A 67 4.13 0.44 11.67
C SER A 67 3.40 0.36 13.01
N MET A 68 2.12 0.71 13.03
CA MET A 68 1.28 0.64 14.23
C MET A 68 0.81 -0.78 14.53
N SER A 69 0.47 -1.57 13.49
CA SER A 69 -0.09 -2.90 13.68
C SER A 69 0.02 -3.78 12.43
N PRO A 70 0.42 -5.05 12.60
CA PRO A 70 0.42 -6.03 11.51
C PRO A 70 -0.92 -6.23 10.79
N ARG A 71 -2.05 -5.89 11.44
CA ARG A 71 -3.39 -5.98 10.84
C ARG A 71 -3.55 -5.13 9.58
N PHE A 72 -2.82 -4.02 9.50
CA PHE A 72 -2.84 -3.13 8.35
C PHE A 72 -1.90 -3.65 7.26
N ALA A 73 -2.34 -4.71 6.59
CA ALA A 73 -1.52 -5.44 5.63
C ALA A 73 -1.21 -4.63 4.36
N ASP A 74 -2.17 -3.84 3.89
CA ASP A 74 -2.07 -3.00 2.69
C ASP A 74 -3.11 -1.88 2.71
N GLY A 75 -3.16 -1.09 1.63
CA GLY A 75 -4.07 0.05 1.52
C GLY A 75 -5.54 -0.32 1.49
N LEU A 76 -5.91 -1.46 0.88
CA LEU A 76 -7.31 -1.93 0.85
C LEU A 76 -7.78 -2.34 2.25
N VAL A 77 -6.94 -3.04 3.00
CA VAL A 77 -7.24 -3.43 4.39
C VAL A 77 -7.41 -2.20 5.26
N ILE A 78 -6.55 -1.19 5.13
CA ILE A 78 -6.66 0.07 5.86
C ILE A 78 -7.98 0.77 5.51
N GLN A 79 -8.28 0.90 4.21
CA GLN A 79 -9.51 1.53 3.73
C GLN A 79 -10.76 0.84 4.32
N GLN A 80 -10.83 -0.48 4.21
CA GLN A 80 -11.97 -1.27 4.69
C GLN A 80 -12.12 -1.18 6.20
N TRP A 81 -11.01 -1.29 6.94
CA TRP A 81 -11.01 -1.18 8.40
C TRP A 81 -11.67 0.12 8.88
N PHE A 82 -11.25 1.25 8.34
CA PHE A 82 -11.75 2.54 8.79
C PHE A 82 -13.15 2.83 8.25
N LYS A 83 -13.45 2.41 7.02
CA LYS A 83 -14.80 2.54 6.45
C LYS A 83 -15.86 1.87 7.33
N GLU A 84 -15.56 0.71 7.87
CA GLU A 84 -16.50 -0.05 8.69
C GLU A 84 -16.60 0.45 10.13
N ARG A 85 -15.51 0.98 10.69
CA ARG A 85 -15.40 1.28 12.13
C ARG A 85 -15.35 2.74 12.49
N ASN A 86 -14.58 3.51 11.75
CA ASN A 86 -14.37 4.92 12.07
C ASN A 86 -13.90 5.71 10.84
N PRO A 87 -14.77 5.96 9.86
CA PRO A 87 -14.39 6.68 8.63
C PRO A 87 -13.89 8.10 8.92
N GLN A 88 -14.38 8.72 9.99
CA GLN A 88 -13.94 10.06 10.39
C GLN A 88 -12.46 10.10 10.77
N MET A 89 -11.91 9.01 11.30
CA MET A 89 -10.50 8.96 11.70
C MET A 89 -9.55 9.08 10.51
N LEU A 90 -9.86 8.50 9.35
CA LEU A 90 -9.07 8.70 8.13
C LEU A 90 -9.07 10.17 7.69
N MET A 91 -10.21 10.82 7.76
CA MET A 91 -10.33 12.25 7.45
C MET A 91 -9.48 13.09 8.42
N ASN A 92 -9.56 12.80 9.70
CA ASN A 92 -8.77 13.48 10.72
C ASN A 92 -7.27 13.26 10.50
N ALA A 93 -6.86 12.02 10.21
CA ALA A 93 -5.46 11.71 9.92
C ALA A 93 -4.95 12.45 8.67
N ALA A 94 -5.77 12.56 7.62
CA ALA A 94 -5.44 13.34 6.43
C ALA A 94 -5.22 14.82 6.78
N VAL A 95 -6.09 15.42 7.57
CA VAL A 95 -5.95 16.82 8.01
C VAL A 95 -4.72 17.01 8.89
N LEU A 96 -4.52 16.14 9.89
CA LEU A 96 -3.36 16.22 10.81
C LEU A 96 -2.02 16.05 10.12
N THR A 97 -1.98 15.33 9.01
CA THR A 97 -0.76 15.05 8.25
C THR A 97 -0.61 15.93 7.00
N ASN A 98 -1.39 17.00 6.88
CA ASN A 98 -1.39 17.87 5.71
C ASN A 98 -1.64 17.13 4.39
N GLY A 99 -2.63 16.24 4.38
CA GLY A 99 -3.04 15.49 3.18
C GLY A 99 -2.19 14.27 2.86
N GLN A 100 -1.31 13.82 3.75
CA GLN A 100 -0.44 12.67 3.47
C GLN A 100 -1.13 11.30 3.65
N VAL A 101 -2.36 11.25 4.14
CA VAL A 101 -3.11 10.00 4.34
C VAL A 101 -4.17 9.83 3.27
N VAL A 102 -4.02 8.79 2.45
CA VAL A 102 -4.99 8.33 1.46
C VAL A 102 -5.03 6.80 1.49
N ALA A 103 -6.12 6.22 1.94
CA ALA A 103 -6.32 4.77 1.96
C ALA A 103 -7.09 4.31 0.72
N SER A 104 -6.46 3.48 -0.10
CA SER A 104 -7.02 2.96 -1.36
C SER A 104 -6.23 1.74 -1.82
N GLY A 105 -6.71 1.07 -2.88
CA GLY A 105 -5.93 0.03 -3.58
C GLY A 105 -4.67 0.58 -4.25
N GLY A 106 -3.75 -0.31 -4.60
CA GLY A 106 -2.50 0.03 -5.29
C GLY A 106 -1.37 0.47 -4.37
N CYS A 107 -1.39 0.10 -3.10
CA CYS A 107 -0.31 0.37 -2.17
C CYS A 107 -0.12 -0.76 -1.15
N ALA A 108 1.14 -1.09 -0.87
CA ALA A 108 1.48 -2.14 0.08
C ALA A 108 2.87 -1.90 0.70
N PRO A 109 3.15 -2.49 1.87
CA PRO A 109 4.47 -2.44 2.47
C PRO A 109 5.46 -3.32 1.70
N VAL A 110 6.74 -2.99 1.83
CA VAL A 110 7.86 -3.77 1.30
C VAL A 110 8.66 -4.33 2.46
N PHE A 111 8.96 -5.63 2.40
CA PHE A 111 9.71 -6.32 3.43
C PHE A 111 11.02 -6.92 2.89
N LYS A 112 12.03 -6.98 3.74
CA LYS A 112 13.22 -7.81 3.60
C LYS A 112 13.27 -8.73 4.82
N GLY A 113 12.99 -10.01 4.62
CA GLY A 113 12.72 -10.90 5.74
C GLY A 113 11.49 -10.45 6.53
N ALA A 114 11.61 -10.34 7.84
CA ALA A 114 10.52 -9.86 8.72
C ALA A 114 10.49 -8.34 8.91
N GLU A 115 11.47 -7.61 8.37
CA GLU A 115 11.62 -6.17 8.56
C GLU A 115 10.92 -5.40 7.43
N MET A 116 10.00 -4.48 7.79
CA MET A 116 9.44 -3.54 6.83
C MET A 116 10.49 -2.49 6.48
N VAL A 117 10.88 -2.46 5.21
CA VAL A 117 11.91 -1.54 4.70
C VAL A 117 11.33 -0.36 3.91
N GLY A 118 10.04 -0.32 3.74
CA GLY A 118 9.33 0.77 3.06
C GLY A 118 7.93 0.39 2.64
N ALA A 119 7.36 1.21 1.78
CA ALA A 119 6.06 0.99 1.14
C ALA A 119 6.03 1.64 -0.24
N TYR A 120 5.15 1.16 -1.10
CA TYR A 120 4.89 1.80 -2.39
C TYR A 120 3.43 2.22 -2.53
N GLY A 121 3.18 3.16 -3.42
CA GLY A 121 1.84 3.59 -3.83
C GLY A 121 1.79 3.87 -5.32
N ILE A 122 0.68 3.48 -5.95
CA ILE A 122 0.39 3.68 -7.37
C ILE A 122 -0.93 4.43 -7.48
N SER A 123 -0.98 5.40 -8.39
CA SER A 123 -2.18 6.20 -8.63
C SER A 123 -2.26 6.64 -10.07
N GLY A 124 -3.46 6.68 -10.62
CA GLY A 124 -3.73 7.16 -11.97
C GLY A 124 -4.79 6.35 -12.71
N ALA A 125 -5.08 5.14 -12.26
CA ALA A 125 -6.13 4.28 -12.79
C ALA A 125 -7.25 4.08 -11.74
N THR A 126 -8.10 3.09 -11.92
CA THR A 126 -9.04 2.68 -10.85
C THR A 126 -8.28 2.00 -9.71
N GLY A 127 -8.87 1.95 -8.52
CA GLY A 127 -8.24 1.27 -7.38
C GLY A 127 -7.88 -0.20 -7.68
N ASP A 128 -8.74 -0.90 -8.41
CA ASP A 128 -8.51 -2.29 -8.81
C ASP A 128 -7.38 -2.43 -9.83
N GLN A 129 -7.29 -1.50 -10.78
CA GLN A 129 -6.19 -1.46 -11.75
C GLN A 129 -4.86 -1.10 -11.08
N ASP A 130 -4.84 -0.11 -10.19
CA ASP A 130 -3.67 0.25 -9.40
C ASP A 130 -3.18 -0.95 -8.57
N GLU A 131 -4.11 -1.72 -8.00
CA GLU A 131 -3.80 -2.95 -7.24
C GLU A 131 -3.22 -4.05 -8.13
N GLU A 132 -3.80 -4.28 -9.31
CA GLU A 132 -3.29 -5.25 -10.29
C GLU A 132 -1.86 -4.93 -10.72
N ILE A 133 -1.60 -3.65 -11.03
CA ILE A 133 -0.27 -3.17 -11.42
C ILE A 133 0.74 -3.40 -10.28
N GLY A 134 0.36 -3.05 -9.05
CA GLY A 134 1.23 -3.24 -7.88
C GLY A 134 1.55 -4.69 -7.60
N ARG A 135 0.58 -5.58 -7.72
CA ARG A 135 0.76 -7.02 -7.56
C ARG A 135 1.73 -7.59 -8.59
N TYR A 136 1.50 -7.27 -9.87
CA TYR A 136 2.41 -7.66 -10.95
C TYR A 136 3.86 -7.22 -10.69
N ALA A 137 4.04 -5.94 -10.35
CA ALA A 137 5.37 -5.39 -10.12
C ALA A 137 6.08 -6.03 -8.92
N ARG A 138 5.37 -6.28 -7.82
CA ARG A 138 5.92 -6.99 -6.65
C ARG A 138 6.40 -8.39 -7.00
N GLU A 139 5.60 -9.15 -7.73
CA GLU A 139 5.95 -10.50 -8.16
C GLU A 139 7.17 -10.47 -9.07
N LYS A 140 7.21 -9.56 -10.02
CA LYS A 140 8.31 -9.43 -10.97
C LYS A 140 9.66 -9.11 -10.31
N VAL A 141 9.68 -8.25 -9.29
CA VAL A 141 10.92 -7.87 -8.60
C VAL A 141 11.21 -8.70 -7.34
N GLY A 142 10.36 -9.68 -7.03
CA GLY A 142 10.55 -10.54 -5.86
C GLY A 142 10.24 -9.88 -4.52
N TRP A 143 9.48 -8.78 -4.50
CA TRP A 143 8.95 -8.17 -3.26
C TRP A 143 7.74 -8.93 -2.75
N ILE A 144 7.88 -10.23 -2.61
CA ILE A 144 6.80 -11.10 -2.16
C ILE A 144 6.68 -10.95 -0.65
N HIS A 145 5.48 -10.68 -0.21
CA HIS A 145 5.12 -10.60 1.19
C HIS A 145 5.27 -11.93 1.90
N MET A 146 5.80 -11.92 3.13
CA MET A 146 5.73 -13.05 4.05
C MET A 146 4.30 -13.37 4.51
N ALA A 147 3.36 -12.51 4.25
CA ALA A 147 1.95 -12.78 4.36
C ALA A 147 1.38 -12.88 2.94
N GLU A 148 1.47 -14.03 2.31
CA GLU A 148 0.52 -14.45 1.29
C GLU A 148 -0.88 -14.49 1.91
N HIS A 149 -1.41 -13.35 2.25
CA HIS A 149 -2.80 -13.25 2.59
C HIS A 149 -3.52 -12.80 1.33
N ASP A 150 -4.08 -13.80 0.69
CA ASP A 150 -5.19 -13.65 -0.21
C ASP A 150 -6.05 -12.47 0.28
N THR A 151 -6.07 -11.38 -0.47
CA THR A 151 -6.78 -10.13 -0.12
C THR A 151 -8.28 -10.20 -0.44
N THR A 152 -8.85 -11.40 -0.53
CA THR A 152 -10.30 -11.54 -0.63
C THR A 152 -10.97 -11.06 0.66
N PRO A 153 -12.19 -10.52 0.60
CA PRO A 153 -12.94 -10.14 1.79
C PRO A 153 -13.00 -11.25 2.84
N GLU A 154 -13.08 -12.51 2.41
CA GLU A 154 -13.11 -13.68 3.29
C GLU A 154 -11.77 -13.90 3.99
N SER A 155 -10.65 -13.72 3.30
CA SER A 155 -9.31 -13.91 3.89
C SER A 155 -8.96 -12.78 4.85
N VAL A 156 -9.37 -11.56 4.54
CA VAL A 156 -9.24 -10.40 5.45
C VAL A 156 -10.06 -10.65 6.71
N LYS A 157 -11.29 -11.12 6.59
CA LYS A 157 -12.17 -11.46 7.72
C LYS A 157 -11.56 -12.56 8.58
N ARG A 158 -11.04 -13.62 7.96
CA ARG A 158 -10.37 -14.72 8.66
C ARG A 158 -9.14 -14.23 9.41
N HIS A 159 -8.28 -13.42 8.78
CA HIS A 159 -7.07 -12.92 9.39
C HIS A 159 -7.34 -11.99 10.57
N VAL A 160 -8.33 -11.10 10.44
CA VAL A 160 -8.80 -10.26 11.55
C VAL A 160 -9.30 -11.10 12.71
N ASN A 161 -10.07 -12.17 12.46
CA ASN A 161 -10.58 -13.07 13.49
C ASN A 161 -9.44 -13.85 14.18
N GLU A 162 -8.42 -14.29 13.44
CA GLU A 162 -7.23 -14.94 14.01
C GLU A 162 -6.45 -14.00 14.95
N ILE A 163 -6.34 -12.71 14.59
CA ILE A 163 -5.70 -11.72 15.45
C ILE A 163 -6.50 -11.50 16.73
N TYR A 164 -7.82 -11.36 16.63
CA TYR A 164 -8.69 -11.22 17.81
C TYR A 164 -8.62 -12.45 18.73
N ALA A 165 -8.56 -13.63 18.18
CA ALA A 165 -8.40 -14.87 18.96
C ALA A 165 -7.05 -14.90 19.72
N LYS A 166 -5.95 -14.44 19.06
CA LYS A 166 -4.62 -14.40 19.67
C LYS A 166 -4.46 -13.38 20.79
N VAL A 167 -5.21 -12.28 20.73
CA VAL A 167 -5.16 -11.23 21.77
C VAL A 167 -6.26 -11.38 22.82
N GLY A 168 -7.01 -12.49 22.83
CA GLY A 168 -8.03 -12.78 23.84
C GLY A 168 -9.28 -11.89 23.75
N LEU A 169 -9.45 -11.18 22.68
CA LEU A 169 -10.66 -10.44 22.37
C LEU A 169 -11.59 -11.41 21.61
N GLY A 170 -12.52 -12.04 22.33
CA GLY A 170 -13.44 -13.02 21.79
C GLY A 170 -14.20 -12.53 20.57
N ASP A 171 -14.65 -13.49 19.78
CA ASP A 171 -15.42 -13.35 18.55
C ASP A 171 -16.50 -12.27 18.68
N ARG A 172 -16.22 -11.09 18.16
CA ARG A 172 -17.27 -10.13 17.82
C ARG A 172 -17.58 -10.37 16.35
N SER A 173 -18.50 -11.31 16.13
CA SER A 173 -19.10 -11.55 14.82
C SER A 173 -19.52 -10.21 14.21
N LEU A 174 -18.94 -9.91 13.07
CA LEU A 174 -19.39 -8.86 12.16
C LEU A 174 -20.51 -9.39 11.28
#